data_b19b521666b33aa9c855f538146fbde6
#
_entry.id   b19b521666b33aa9c855f538146fbde6
#
_cell.length_a   1.000
_cell.length_b   1.000
_cell.length_c   1.000
_cell.angle_alpha   90.00
_cell.angle_beta   90.00
_cell.angle_gamma   90.00
#
_symmetry.space_group_name_H-M   'P 1'
#
loop_
_entity.id
_entity.type
_entity.pdbx_description
1 polymer ?
#
loop_
_entity_poly.entity_id
_entity_poly.type
_entity_poly.pdbx_seq_one_letter_code
_entity_poly.pdbx_strand_id
1 'polypeptide(L)'
;FVAELCYLSGLVAIDADETIAPTNLFDIWLTQDFENKWRNLVSLWLITSRVSGLVGRSDQKFSALGPELDRVSAANIRTRILEELRANIELSPTLDSFAQRMKWLAPLRRGTNLRDDLVKWTLEECEWLGITGLGALSTFAAELLEGDDDLGVNAALPTPIDFITIQSDQTAIAPGPLQHDLAVELSQMADIESRGAATVYRFTESSIRRGLDHGKSSTEIIKFLSQISKTALPQ
;
A
#
# COMPACT_ATOMS: atom_id res chain seq x y z
N PHE A 1 6.91 0.14 6.99
CA PHE A 1 7.07 -0.21 5.56
C PHE A 1 6.42 0.82 4.65
N VAL A 2 5.09 1.04 4.73
CA VAL A 2 4.38 1.95 3.81
C VAL A 2 4.98 3.37 3.82
N ALA A 3 5.29 3.93 4.99
CA ALA A 3 5.91 5.25 5.09
C ALA A 3 7.27 5.31 4.38
N GLU A 4 8.11 4.26 4.53
CA GLU A 4 9.38 4.14 3.81
C GLU A 4 9.19 4.08 2.30
N LEU A 5 8.19 3.34 1.83
CA LEU A 5 7.89 3.21 0.41
C LEU A 5 7.39 4.54 -0.18
N CYS A 6 6.51 5.25 0.53
CA CYS A 6 6.07 6.59 0.15
C CYS A 6 7.23 7.60 0.11
N TYR A 7 8.15 7.52 1.07
CA TYR A 7 9.34 8.38 1.10
C TYR A 7 10.27 8.09 -0.08
N LEU A 8 10.54 6.81 -0.35
CA LEU A 8 11.36 6.37 -1.48
C LEU A 8 10.80 6.80 -2.84
N SER A 9 9.49 6.76 -2.98
CA SER A 9 8.80 7.19 -4.21
C SER A 9 8.65 8.71 -4.33
N GLY A 10 9.12 9.46 -3.32
CA GLY A 10 8.99 10.91 -3.28
C GLY A 10 7.57 11.41 -3.06
N LEU A 11 6.63 10.54 -2.67
CA LEU A 11 5.24 10.93 -2.39
C LEU A 11 5.10 11.72 -1.10
N VAL A 12 6.02 11.48 -0.14
CA VAL A 12 6.11 12.23 1.11
C VAL A 12 7.53 12.71 1.31
N ALA A 13 7.67 13.83 2.01
CA ALA A 13 8.95 14.40 2.45
C ALA A 13 8.84 14.85 3.89
N ILE A 14 10.00 15.03 4.53
CA ILE A 14 10.08 15.65 5.84
C ILE A 14 10.30 17.15 5.61
N ASP A 15 9.42 17.98 6.18
CA ASP A 15 9.53 19.43 6.09
C ASP A 15 10.50 20.04 7.11
N ALA A 16 10.62 21.36 7.13
CA ALA A 16 11.52 22.08 8.03
C ALA A 16 11.13 21.96 9.53
N ASP A 17 9.87 21.60 9.81
CA ASP A 17 9.33 21.40 11.15
C ASP A 17 9.39 19.92 11.58
N GLU A 18 10.16 19.09 10.85
CA GLU A 18 10.28 17.65 11.05
C GLU A 18 8.94 16.88 10.93
N THR A 19 7.97 17.44 10.22
CA THR A 19 6.71 16.77 9.95
C THR A 19 6.72 16.07 8.59
N ILE A 20 6.00 14.95 8.49
CA ILE A 20 5.87 14.22 7.22
C ILE A 20 4.70 14.83 6.46
N ALA A 21 4.98 15.39 5.29
CA ALA A 21 3.99 16.01 4.42
C ALA A 21 3.99 15.39 3.02
N PRO A 22 2.82 15.34 2.33
CA PRO A 22 2.77 14.95 0.93
C PRO A 22 3.50 15.98 0.05
N THR A 23 4.10 15.49 -1.03
CA THR A 23 4.74 16.33 -2.04
C THR A 23 3.83 16.56 -3.24
N ASN A 24 4.22 17.46 -4.16
CA ASN A 24 3.50 17.64 -5.42
C ASN A 24 3.47 16.36 -6.28
N LEU A 25 4.40 15.42 -6.08
CA LEU A 25 4.38 14.13 -6.78
C LEU A 25 3.23 13.25 -6.32
N PHE A 26 2.73 13.45 -5.10
CA PHE A 26 1.58 12.72 -4.59
C PHE A 26 0.31 12.99 -5.42
N ASP A 27 0.06 14.24 -5.79
CA ASP A 27 -1.11 14.61 -6.61
C ASP A 27 -1.01 13.98 -8.00
N ILE A 28 0.18 14.00 -8.61
CA ILE A 28 0.43 13.35 -9.91
C ILE A 28 0.25 11.83 -9.78
N TRP A 29 0.76 11.22 -8.72
CA TRP A 29 0.61 9.79 -8.48
C TRP A 29 -0.86 9.39 -8.31
N LEU A 30 -1.68 10.21 -7.67
CA LEU A 30 -3.11 9.94 -7.51
C LEU A 30 -3.84 9.79 -8.85
N THR A 31 -3.43 10.51 -9.89
CA THR A 31 -4.06 10.47 -11.22
C THR A 31 -3.64 9.26 -12.07
N GLN A 32 -2.57 8.55 -11.69
CA GLN A 32 -2.12 7.36 -12.43
C GLN A 32 -3.10 6.20 -12.24
N ASP A 33 -3.15 5.28 -13.21
CA ASP A 33 -3.81 4.00 -13.02
C ASP A 33 -3.10 3.13 -11.99
N PHE A 34 -3.81 2.10 -11.50
CA PHE A 34 -3.29 1.28 -10.40
C PHE A 34 -2.07 0.48 -10.81
N GLU A 35 -2.00 -0.04 -12.04
CA GLU A 35 -0.87 -0.83 -12.51
C GLU A 35 0.42 0.00 -12.52
N ASN A 36 0.38 1.22 -13.04
CA ASN A 36 1.51 2.13 -13.03
C ASN A 36 1.94 2.49 -11.60
N LYS A 37 0.98 2.75 -10.71
CA LYS A 37 1.24 2.97 -9.28
C LYS A 37 1.97 1.79 -8.66
N TRP A 38 1.46 0.58 -8.86
CA TRP A 38 2.02 -0.64 -8.31
C TRP A 38 3.40 -0.94 -8.89
N ARG A 39 3.56 -0.88 -10.20
CA ARG A 39 4.82 -1.09 -10.93
C ARG A 39 5.92 -0.16 -10.39
N ASN A 40 5.62 1.12 -10.26
CA ASN A 40 6.58 2.10 -9.74
C ASN A 40 7.01 1.79 -8.32
N LEU A 41 6.07 1.48 -7.42
CA LEU A 41 6.38 1.17 -6.03
C LEU A 41 7.20 -0.12 -5.90
N VAL A 42 6.85 -1.18 -6.63
CA VAL A 42 7.57 -2.46 -6.61
C VAL A 42 8.97 -2.30 -7.22
N SER A 43 9.11 -1.58 -8.31
CA SER A 43 10.41 -1.35 -8.95
C SER A 43 11.37 -0.59 -8.01
N LEU A 44 10.89 0.44 -7.33
CA LEU A 44 11.67 1.18 -6.33
C LEU A 44 12.02 0.29 -5.12
N TRP A 45 11.07 -0.49 -4.64
CA TRP A 45 11.30 -1.43 -3.55
C TRP A 45 12.38 -2.47 -3.90
N LEU A 46 12.38 -2.99 -5.12
CA LEU A 46 13.37 -3.98 -5.57
C LEU A 46 14.80 -3.46 -5.49
N ILE A 47 15.04 -2.21 -5.87
CA ILE A 47 16.39 -1.65 -5.98
C ILE A 47 16.87 -0.93 -4.73
N THR A 48 15.98 -0.59 -3.80
CA THR A 48 16.36 0.19 -2.62
C THR A 48 17.24 -0.61 -1.65
N SER A 49 18.24 0.06 -1.07
CA SER A 49 19.03 -0.45 0.05
C SER A 49 18.31 -0.33 1.40
N ARG A 50 17.24 0.46 1.50
CA ARG A 50 16.50 0.70 2.74
C ARG A 50 15.73 -0.53 3.19
N VAL A 51 15.74 -0.77 4.50
CA VAL A 51 15.14 -1.95 5.14
C VAL A 51 14.20 -1.50 6.25
N SER A 52 12.92 -1.47 5.96
CA SER A 52 11.87 -1.03 6.89
C SER A 52 11.78 -1.88 8.16
N GLY A 53 12.11 -3.17 8.08
CA GLY A 53 12.09 -4.10 9.19
C GLY A 53 13.10 -3.80 10.32
N LEU A 54 14.02 -2.85 10.11
CA LEU A 54 14.94 -2.36 11.13
C LEU A 54 14.29 -1.37 12.10
N VAL A 55 13.20 -0.71 11.71
CA VAL A 55 12.54 0.32 12.51
C VAL A 55 12.04 -0.26 13.83
N GLY A 56 12.39 0.41 14.94
CA GLY A 56 11.93 0.03 16.28
C GLY A 56 12.63 -1.19 16.88
N ARG A 57 13.69 -1.72 16.27
CA ARG A 57 14.43 -2.86 16.84
C ARG A 57 15.36 -2.45 17.97
N SER A 58 15.47 -3.34 18.94
CA SER A 58 15.68 -3.17 20.36
C SER A 58 16.96 -2.50 20.85
N ASP A 59 18.08 -2.60 20.14
CA ASP A 59 19.37 -2.13 20.64
C ASP A 59 19.82 -0.80 20.02
N GLN A 60 19.31 -0.50 18.84
CA GLN A 60 19.55 0.74 18.13
C GLN A 60 18.17 1.27 17.71
N LYS A 61 17.71 2.34 18.34
CA LYS A 61 16.40 2.96 18.04
C LYS A 61 16.38 3.57 16.63
N PHE A 62 16.40 2.72 15.60
CA PHE A 62 16.22 3.18 14.22
C PHE A 62 14.82 3.77 14.07
N SER A 63 14.75 5.02 13.65
CA SER A 63 13.50 5.70 13.34
C SER A 63 13.10 5.43 11.89
N ALA A 64 11.78 5.45 11.64
CA ALA A 64 11.29 5.50 10.28
C ALA A 64 11.84 6.75 9.56
N LEU A 65 12.13 6.62 8.27
CA LEU A 65 12.74 7.64 7.42
C LEU A 65 14.15 8.10 7.85
N GLY A 66 14.71 7.48 8.90
CA GLY A 66 16.06 7.76 9.37
C GLY A 66 17.15 7.30 8.38
N PRO A 67 18.39 7.83 8.50
CA PRO A 67 19.48 7.51 7.56
C PRO A 67 20.09 6.12 7.79
N GLU A 68 19.80 5.45 8.93
CA GLU A 68 20.48 4.21 9.32
C GLU A 68 19.84 2.94 8.77
N LEU A 69 18.81 3.06 7.95
CA LEU A 69 18.05 1.91 7.42
C LEU A 69 18.72 1.22 6.22
N ASP A 70 19.78 1.78 5.67
CA ASP A 70 20.43 1.27 4.47
C ASP A 70 21.23 -0.01 4.71
N ARG A 71 21.02 -1.02 3.87
CA ARG A 71 21.78 -2.27 3.84
C ARG A 71 22.11 -2.63 2.38
N VAL A 72 23.38 -2.56 2.03
CA VAL A 72 23.85 -2.83 0.66
C VAL A 72 23.39 -4.17 0.10
N SER A 73 23.17 -5.17 0.96
CA SER A 73 22.71 -6.50 0.54
C SER A 73 21.20 -6.61 0.29
N ALA A 74 20.40 -5.60 0.64
CA ALA A 74 18.93 -5.71 0.61
C ALA A 74 18.39 -5.98 -0.80
N ALA A 75 18.77 -5.19 -1.78
CA ALA A 75 18.34 -5.36 -3.16
C ALA A 75 18.71 -6.74 -3.71
N ASN A 76 19.95 -7.21 -3.49
CA ASN A 76 20.39 -8.53 -3.93
C ASN A 76 19.61 -9.66 -3.27
N ILE A 77 19.23 -9.52 -2.00
CA ILE A 77 18.42 -10.51 -1.28
C ILE A 77 17.01 -10.56 -1.86
N ARG A 78 16.39 -9.41 -2.11
CA ARG A 78 15.06 -9.32 -2.74
C ARG A 78 15.06 -9.99 -4.12
N THR A 79 16.01 -9.64 -4.98
CA THR A 79 16.14 -10.25 -6.31
C THR A 79 16.25 -11.76 -6.23
N ARG A 80 17.12 -12.29 -5.37
CA ARG A 80 17.30 -13.75 -5.23
C ARG A 80 16.07 -14.45 -4.67
N ILE A 81 15.33 -13.81 -3.78
CA ILE A 81 14.06 -14.35 -3.26
C ILE A 81 13.06 -14.47 -4.40
N LEU A 82 12.92 -13.41 -5.22
CA LEU A 82 11.97 -13.43 -6.33
C LEU A 82 12.37 -14.41 -7.43
N GLU A 83 13.66 -14.54 -7.73
CA GLU A 83 14.17 -15.56 -8.66
C GLU A 83 13.84 -16.97 -8.17
N GLU A 84 14.00 -17.26 -6.88
CA GLU A 84 13.69 -18.56 -6.30
C GLU A 84 12.17 -18.83 -6.28
N LEU A 85 11.36 -17.85 -5.96
CA LEU A 85 9.89 -17.95 -6.03
C LEU A 85 9.43 -18.20 -7.47
N ARG A 86 10.02 -17.50 -8.44
CA ARG A 86 9.72 -17.68 -9.87
C ARG A 86 10.13 -19.06 -10.36
N ALA A 87 11.30 -19.54 -9.98
CA ALA A 87 11.76 -20.89 -10.35
C ALA A 87 10.87 -22.01 -9.79
N ASN A 88 10.04 -21.70 -8.80
CA ASN A 88 9.14 -22.63 -8.12
C ASN A 88 7.70 -22.07 -8.09
N ILE A 89 7.23 -21.48 -9.19
CA ILE A 89 5.97 -20.75 -9.27
C ILE A 89 4.73 -21.58 -8.88
N GLU A 90 4.78 -22.89 -9.05
CA GLU A 90 3.71 -23.82 -8.69
C GLU A 90 3.62 -24.07 -7.18
N LEU A 91 4.57 -23.55 -6.39
CA LEU A 91 4.65 -23.80 -4.96
C LEU A 91 4.19 -22.59 -4.15
N SER A 92 3.59 -22.89 -3.01
CA SER A 92 3.21 -21.90 -1.99
C SER A 92 3.98 -22.20 -0.69
N PRO A 93 5.26 -21.80 -0.60
CA PRO A 93 6.07 -22.13 0.56
C PRO A 93 5.63 -21.33 1.79
N THR A 94 5.77 -21.94 2.98
CA THR A 94 5.68 -21.22 4.23
C THR A 94 6.91 -20.34 4.43
N LEU A 95 6.79 -19.28 5.22
CA LEU A 95 7.90 -18.38 5.57
C LEU A 95 9.13 -19.15 6.07
N ASP A 96 8.92 -20.12 6.97
CA ASP A 96 10.03 -20.91 7.56
C ASP A 96 10.66 -21.86 6.54
N SER A 97 9.86 -22.54 5.71
CA SER A 97 10.40 -23.45 4.70
C SER A 97 11.21 -22.69 3.66
N PHE A 98 10.74 -21.52 3.24
CA PHE A 98 11.46 -20.69 2.30
C PHE A 98 12.74 -20.09 2.90
N ALA A 99 12.71 -19.63 4.15
CA ALA A 99 13.90 -19.14 4.85
C ALA A 99 14.97 -20.26 4.99
N GLN A 100 14.57 -21.50 5.28
CA GLN A 100 15.48 -22.64 5.27
C GLN A 100 16.08 -22.91 3.89
N ARG A 101 15.27 -22.84 2.83
CA ARG A 101 15.72 -22.98 1.45
C ARG A 101 16.76 -21.92 1.10
N MET A 102 16.53 -20.66 1.45
CA MET A 102 17.48 -19.56 1.22
C MET A 102 18.80 -19.74 1.97
N LYS A 103 18.77 -20.31 3.19
CA LYS A 103 19.99 -20.69 3.92
C LYS A 103 20.80 -21.77 3.21
N TRP A 104 20.12 -22.75 2.65
CA TRP A 104 20.77 -23.83 1.91
C TRP A 104 21.39 -23.34 0.59
N LEU A 105 20.67 -22.50 -0.16
CA LEU A 105 21.13 -21.95 -1.45
C LEU A 105 22.35 -21.04 -1.30
N ALA A 106 22.48 -20.36 -0.18
CA ALA A 106 23.58 -19.45 0.05
C ALA A 106 24.06 -19.54 1.51
N PRO A 107 24.81 -20.61 1.84
CA PRO A 107 25.32 -20.79 3.19
C PRO A 107 26.24 -19.64 3.61
N LEU A 108 26.02 -19.12 4.81
CA LEU A 108 26.79 -18.01 5.36
C LEU A 108 28.19 -18.48 5.74
N ARG A 109 29.20 -17.72 5.35
CA ARG A 109 30.48 -17.71 6.05
C ARG A 109 30.29 -16.92 7.34
N ARG A 110 30.02 -17.63 8.46
CA ARG A 110 29.88 -17.12 9.85
C ARG A 110 29.04 -15.84 10.05
N GLY A 111 27.91 -16.07 10.66
CA GLY A 111 27.27 -15.24 11.69
C GLY A 111 26.77 -13.85 11.33
N THR A 112 25.57 -13.69 10.75
CA THR A 112 24.71 -12.57 11.11
C THR A 112 23.24 -13.03 11.04
N ASN A 113 22.53 -12.94 12.16
CA ASN A 113 21.08 -13.11 12.24
C ASN A 113 20.34 -12.12 11.30
N LEU A 114 20.99 -10.99 10.98
CA LEU A 114 20.43 -9.95 10.11
C LEU A 114 20.00 -10.46 8.73
N ARG A 115 20.73 -11.42 8.15
CA ARG A 115 20.36 -11.95 6.82
C ARG A 115 19.09 -12.78 6.89
N ASP A 116 18.92 -13.57 7.93
CA ASP A 116 17.71 -14.37 8.13
C ASP A 116 16.51 -13.45 8.35
N ASP A 117 16.71 -12.37 9.10
CA ASP A 117 15.72 -11.34 9.30
C ASP A 117 15.38 -10.64 7.97
N LEU A 118 16.38 -10.28 7.14
CA LEU A 118 16.15 -9.69 5.83
C LEU A 118 15.32 -10.58 4.90
N VAL A 119 15.53 -11.90 4.93
CA VAL A 119 14.71 -12.84 4.15
C VAL A 119 13.27 -12.81 4.63
N LYS A 120 13.05 -12.88 5.94
CA LYS A 120 11.70 -12.84 6.53
C LYS A 120 10.97 -11.55 6.21
N TRP A 121 11.63 -10.41 6.44
CA TRP A 121 11.02 -9.09 6.13
C TRP A 121 10.72 -8.93 4.65
N THR A 122 11.61 -9.40 3.77
CA THR A 122 11.35 -9.36 2.33
C THR A 122 10.12 -10.16 1.95
N LEU A 123 9.91 -11.35 2.52
CA LEU A 123 8.71 -12.15 2.26
C LEU A 123 7.45 -11.49 2.80
N GLU A 124 7.50 -10.88 3.99
CA GLU A 124 6.41 -10.09 4.54
C GLU A 124 6.10 -8.85 3.65
N GLU A 125 7.13 -8.16 3.18
CA GLU A 125 7.00 -7.03 2.25
C GLU A 125 6.40 -7.48 0.91
N CYS A 126 6.73 -8.69 0.41
CA CYS A 126 6.12 -9.28 -0.79
C CYS A 126 4.61 -9.48 -0.63
N GLU A 127 4.16 -9.99 0.52
CA GLU A 127 2.73 -10.14 0.83
C GLU A 127 2.02 -8.78 0.88
N TRP A 128 2.61 -7.77 1.53
CA TRP A 128 2.02 -6.43 1.61
C TRP A 128 1.94 -5.71 0.27
N LEU A 129 2.88 -5.99 -0.63
CA LEU A 129 2.89 -5.45 -1.99
C LEU A 129 2.02 -6.27 -2.96
N GLY A 130 1.49 -7.43 -2.55
CA GLY A 130 0.79 -8.33 -3.44
C GLY A 130 1.69 -9.03 -4.47
N ILE A 131 3.01 -8.97 -4.27
CA ILE A 131 3.98 -9.76 -5.06
C ILE A 131 3.75 -11.25 -4.81
N THR A 132 3.45 -11.60 -3.55
CA THR A 132 3.02 -12.93 -3.17
C THR A 132 1.63 -12.89 -2.55
N GLY A 133 0.90 -14.00 -2.66
CA GLY A 133 -0.36 -14.25 -1.98
C GLY A 133 -0.33 -15.63 -1.33
N LEU A 134 -0.47 -15.69 -0.01
CA LEU A 134 -0.35 -16.95 0.75
C LEU A 134 0.96 -17.71 0.46
N GLY A 135 2.04 -16.97 0.24
CA GLY A 135 3.38 -17.50 -0.06
C GLY A 135 3.64 -17.83 -1.54
N ALA A 136 2.62 -17.88 -2.40
CA ALA A 136 2.79 -18.10 -3.83
C ALA A 136 3.08 -16.80 -4.57
N LEU A 137 3.93 -16.85 -5.60
CA LEU A 137 4.18 -15.71 -6.47
C LEU A 137 2.91 -15.39 -7.28
N SER A 138 2.48 -14.12 -7.31
CA SER A 138 1.35 -13.68 -8.13
C SER A 138 1.73 -13.69 -9.62
N THR A 139 0.73 -13.91 -10.50
CA THR A 139 0.94 -13.93 -11.95
C THR A 139 1.52 -12.61 -12.46
N PHE A 140 0.94 -11.49 -12.04
CA PHE A 140 1.40 -10.16 -12.43
C PHE A 140 2.80 -9.81 -11.90
N ALA A 141 3.22 -10.37 -10.75
CA ALA A 141 4.59 -10.22 -10.28
C ALA A 141 5.58 -11.07 -11.11
N ALA A 142 5.16 -12.25 -11.56
CA ALA A 142 5.95 -13.06 -12.48
C ALA A 142 6.14 -12.35 -13.82
N GLU A 143 5.08 -11.78 -14.40
CA GLU A 143 5.08 -10.98 -15.62
C GLU A 143 5.98 -9.74 -15.49
N LEU A 144 5.92 -9.03 -14.34
CA LEU A 144 6.85 -7.92 -14.07
C LEU A 144 8.32 -8.36 -14.10
N LEU A 145 8.63 -9.52 -13.53
CA LEU A 145 9.99 -10.07 -13.52
C LEU A 145 10.45 -10.55 -14.91
N GLU A 146 9.53 -10.81 -15.82
CA GLU A 146 9.78 -11.12 -17.23
C GLU A 146 9.96 -9.86 -18.09
N GLY A 147 9.59 -8.70 -17.56
CA GLY A 147 9.68 -7.42 -18.22
C GLY A 147 8.49 -7.13 -19.12
N ASP A 148 7.35 -7.74 -18.84
CA ASP A 148 6.13 -7.48 -19.59
C ASP A 148 5.58 -6.07 -19.33
N ASP A 149 5.05 -5.44 -20.36
CA ASP A 149 4.50 -4.09 -20.30
C ASP A 149 3.06 -4.07 -19.77
N ASP A 150 2.29 -5.15 -19.98
CA ASP A 150 0.92 -5.33 -19.46
C ASP A 150 0.91 -6.46 -18.44
N LEU A 151 0.74 -6.12 -17.17
CA LEU A 151 0.80 -7.07 -16.05
C LEU A 151 -0.55 -7.65 -15.67
N GLY A 152 -1.63 -7.21 -16.29
CA GLY A 152 -2.97 -7.65 -15.93
C GLY A 152 -3.39 -7.33 -14.48
N VAL A 153 -2.65 -6.47 -13.76
CA VAL A 153 -2.92 -6.11 -12.35
C VAL A 153 -4.32 -5.55 -12.21
N ASN A 154 -4.74 -4.71 -13.15
CA ASN A 154 -6.07 -4.10 -13.13
C ASN A 154 -7.20 -5.14 -13.21
N ALA A 155 -6.98 -6.26 -13.90
CA ALA A 155 -7.96 -7.35 -13.98
C ALA A 155 -8.07 -8.15 -12.68
N ALA A 156 -7.01 -8.17 -11.86
CA ALA A 156 -7.00 -8.82 -10.54
C ALA A 156 -7.68 -7.99 -9.45
N LEU A 157 -7.94 -6.70 -9.71
CA LEU A 157 -8.56 -5.80 -8.75
C LEU A 157 -10.09 -5.78 -8.86
N PRO A 158 -10.80 -5.60 -7.74
CA PRO A 158 -12.22 -5.33 -7.78
C PRO A 158 -12.51 -4.07 -8.59
N THR A 159 -13.48 -4.13 -9.49
CA THR A 159 -13.92 -2.96 -10.26
C THR A 159 -14.39 -1.85 -9.33
N PRO A 160 -13.86 -0.63 -9.47
CA PRO A 160 -14.32 0.50 -8.67
C PRO A 160 -15.81 0.79 -8.88
N ILE A 161 -16.50 1.07 -7.79
CA ILE A 161 -17.93 1.39 -7.78
C ILE A 161 -18.14 2.91 -7.69
N ASP A 162 -19.27 3.38 -8.19
CA ASP A 162 -19.66 4.78 -8.27
C ASP A 162 -20.77 5.16 -7.27
N PHE A 163 -21.03 4.31 -6.27
CA PHE A 163 -22.12 4.50 -5.33
C PHE A 163 -21.78 4.11 -3.90
N ILE A 164 -22.55 4.68 -2.98
CA ILE A 164 -22.58 4.31 -1.55
C ILE A 164 -24.04 4.01 -1.15
N THR A 165 -24.20 3.43 0.04
CA THR A 165 -25.50 3.30 0.71
C THR A 165 -25.46 4.09 2.02
N ILE A 166 -26.27 5.14 2.11
CA ILE A 166 -26.33 5.99 3.31
C ILE A 166 -27.39 5.42 4.27
N GLN A 167 -27.05 5.35 5.54
CA GLN A 167 -27.88 4.83 6.63
C GLN A 167 -28.34 5.96 7.55
N SER A 168 -29.42 5.70 8.33
CA SER A 168 -30.00 6.69 9.25
C SER A 168 -29.14 7.00 10.49
N ASP A 169 -28.12 6.18 10.75
CA ASP A 169 -27.17 6.35 11.85
C ASP A 169 -25.96 7.24 11.50
N GLN A 170 -26.07 8.01 10.42
CA GLN A 170 -25.01 8.88 9.90
C GLN A 170 -23.78 8.11 9.38
N THR A 171 -23.98 6.87 8.93
CA THR A 171 -22.95 6.12 8.22
C THR A 171 -23.25 5.99 6.73
N ALA A 172 -22.21 5.77 5.95
CA ALA A 172 -22.32 5.38 4.54
C ALA A 172 -21.44 4.17 4.28
N ILE A 173 -21.97 3.18 3.55
CA ILE A 173 -21.27 1.95 3.22
C ILE A 173 -20.96 1.94 1.73
N ALA A 174 -19.69 1.80 1.40
CA ALA A 174 -19.22 1.46 0.06
C ALA A 174 -18.93 -0.04 0.04
N PRO A 175 -19.70 -0.87 -0.69
CA PRO A 175 -19.55 -2.33 -0.70
C PRO A 175 -18.33 -2.81 -1.53
N GLY A 176 -17.48 -1.91 -1.97
CA GLY A 176 -16.27 -2.15 -2.73
C GLY A 176 -15.42 -0.88 -2.80
N PRO A 177 -14.30 -0.89 -3.54
CA PRO A 177 -13.50 0.30 -3.75
C PRO A 177 -14.31 1.35 -4.52
N LEU A 178 -14.36 2.57 -4.00
CA LEU A 178 -14.96 3.69 -4.73
C LEU A 178 -14.04 4.16 -5.86
N GLN A 179 -14.65 4.70 -6.93
CA GLN A 179 -13.92 5.50 -7.90
C GLN A 179 -13.13 6.59 -7.17
N HIS A 180 -11.90 6.84 -7.65
CA HIS A 180 -10.94 7.71 -6.95
C HIS A 180 -11.53 9.08 -6.62
N ASP A 181 -12.11 9.75 -7.59
CA ASP A 181 -12.66 11.10 -7.41
C ASP A 181 -13.77 11.15 -6.34
N LEU A 182 -14.64 10.11 -6.34
CA LEU A 182 -15.70 10.00 -5.33
C LEU A 182 -15.14 9.71 -3.94
N ALA A 183 -14.10 8.89 -3.84
CA ALA A 183 -13.44 8.59 -2.57
C ALA A 183 -12.76 9.83 -1.98
N VAL A 184 -12.07 10.61 -2.82
CA VAL A 184 -11.43 11.89 -2.42
C VAL A 184 -12.49 12.88 -1.96
N GLU A 185 -13.55 13.08 -2.74
CA GLU A 185 -14.61 14.02 -2.39
C GLU A 185 -15.33 13.64 -1.10
N LEU A 186 -15.64 12.33 -0.93
CA LEU A 186 -16.27 11.83 0.27
C LEU A 186 -15.38 11.96 1.52
N SER A 187 -14.06 11.80 1.38
CA SER A 187 -13.11 11.95 2.50
C SER A 187 -13.02 13.37 3.04
N GLN A 188 -13.39 14.38 2.26
CA GLN A 188 -13.44 15.76 2.72
C GLN A 188 -14.57 16.00 3.73
N MET A 189 -15.66 15.21 3.68
CA MET A 189 -16.87 15.43 4.47
C MET A 189 -17.29 14.23 5.36
N ALA A 190 -16.54 13.13 5.30
CA ALA A 190 -16.76 11.94 6.13
C ALA A 190 -15.43 11.34 6.58
N ASP A 191 -15.43 10.68 7.74
CA ASP A 191 -14.28 9.97 8.26
C ASP A 191 -14.43 8.46 8.01
N ILE A 192 -13.33 7.77 7.72
CA ILE A 192 -13.37 6.32 7.55
C ILE A 192 -13.42 5.67 8.93
N GLU A 193 -14.52 5.00 9.23
CA GLU A 193 -14.71 4.26 10.48
C GLU A 193 -14.11 2.86 10.43
N SER A 194 -14.27 2.17 9.29
CA SER A 194 -13.67 0.85 9.09
C SER A 194 -13.41 0.57 7.62
N ARG A 195 -12.39 -0.26 7.38
CA ARG A 195 -12.04 -0.79 6.04
C ARG A 195 -11.95 -2.31 6.10
N GLY A 196 -12.60 -2.96 5.14
CA GLY A 196 -12.60 -4.41 4.96
C GLY A 196 -13.09 -4.75 3.57
N ALA A 197 -13.93 -5.78 3.43
CA ALA A 197 -14.63 -6.06 2.17
C ALA A 197 -15.54 -4.90 1.73
N ALA A 198 -16.00 -4.10 2.70
CA ALA A 198 -16.67 -2.82 2.49
C ALA A 198 -15.95 -1.75 3.28
N THR A 199 -16.04 -0.49 2.83
CA THR A 199 -15.58 0.67 3.59
C THR A 199 -16.78 1.36 4.22
N VAL A 200 -16.71 1.61 5.53
CA VAL A 200 -17.72 2.37 6.26
C VAL A 200 -17.19 3.76 6.53
N TYR A 201 -17.95 4.73 6.09
CA TYR A 201 -17.72 6.16 6.35
C TYR A 201 -18.69 6.65 7.39
N ARG A 202 -18.24 7.53 8.28
CA ARG A 202 -19.08 8.20 9.30
C ARG A 202 -19.11 9.69 9.07
N PHE A 203 -20.32 10.24 9.05
CA PHE A 203 -20.53 11.68 9.04
C PHE A 203 -20.62 12.17 10.47
N THR A 204 -19.79 13.13 10.82
CA THR A 204 -19.78 13.83 12.10
C THR A 204 -19.92 15.32 11.88
N GLU A 205 -20.26 16.08 12.92
CA GLU A 205 -20.29 17.54 12.82
C GLU A 205 -18.93 18.09 12.37
N SER A 206 -17.84 17.54 12.88
CA SER A 206 -16.48 17.96 12.52
C SER A 206 -16.12 17.62 11.07
N SER A 207 -16.52 16.46 10.58
CA SER A 207 -16.23 16.06 9.20
C SER A 207 -17.05 16.87 8.18
N ILE A 208 -18.31 17.15 8.48
CA ILE A 208 -19.14 18.05 7.65
C ILE A 208 -18.59 19.49 7.66
N ARG A 209 -18.18 20.01 8.82
CA ARG A 209 -17.54 21.32 8.93
C ARG A 209 -16.29 21.39 8.08
N ARG A 210 -15.44 20.36 8.10
CA ARG A 210 -14.26 20.24 7.21
C ARG A 210 -14.65 20.37 5.73
N GLY A 211 -15.73 19.70 5.30
CA GLY A 211 -16.24 19.82 3.92
C GLY A 211 -16.66 21.26 3.56
N LEU A 212 -17.30 21.96 4.49
CA LEU A 212 -17.67 23.37 4.30
C LEU A 212 -16.43 24.28 4.26
N ASP A 213 -15.43 24.04 5.11
CA ASP A 213 -14.18 24.80 5.15
C ASP A 213 -13.35 24.60 3.86
N HIS A 214 -13.51 23.46 3.19
CA HIS A 214 -12.96 23.23 1.84
C HIS A 214 -13.73 23.95 0.71
N GLY A 215 -14.67 24.83 1.06
CA GLY A 215 -15.39 25.69 0.12
C GLY A 215 -16.67 25.11 -0.46
N LYS A 216 -17.13 23.95 0.01
CA LYS A 216 -18.42 23.39 -0.40
C LYS A 216 -19.57 24.04 0.37
N SER A 217 -20.66 24.31 -0.31
CA SER A 217 -21.92 24.71 0.35
C SER A 217 -22.69 23.47 0.84
N SER A 218 -23.57 23.65 1.80
CA SER A 218 -24.46 22.57 2.27
C SER A 218 -25.31 21.98 1.14
N THR A 219 -25.73 22.82 0.21
CA THR A 219 -26.51 22.38 -0.98
C THR A 219 -25.67 21.47 -1.89
N GLU A 220 -24.41 21.79 -2.09
CA GLU A 220 -23.49 20.97 -2.90
C GLU A 220 -23.20 19.64 -2.23
N ILE A 221 -22.99 19.62 -0.91
CA ILE A 221 -22.81 18.39 -0.13
C ILE A 221 -24.03 17.48 -0.27
N ILE A 222 -25.24 18.01 -0.06
CA ILE A 222 -26.49 17.24 -0.17
C ILE A 222 -26.66 16.73 -1.60
N LYS A 223 -26.39 17.57 -2.61
CA LYS A 223 -26.48 17.18 -4.01
C LYS A 223 -25.51 16.03 -4.35
N PHE A 224 -24.25 16.17 -3.93
CA PHE A 224 -23.24 15.13 -4.14
C PHE A 224 -23.67 13.79 -3.48
N LEU A 225 -24.04 13.82 -2.20
CA LEU A 225 -24.49 12.62 -1.50
C LEU A 225 -25.73 11.99 -2.14
N SER A 226 -26.68 12.82 -2.62
CA SER A 226 -27.86 12.32 -3.33
C SER A 226 -27.53 11.67 -4.67
N GLN A 227 -26.48 12.13 -5.35
CA GLN A 227 -26.05 11.56 -6.63
C GLN A 227 -25.37 10.20 -6.48
N ILE A 228 -24.55 10.04 -5.46
CA ILE A 228 -23.79 8.78 -5.24
C ILE A 228 -24.50 7.77 -4.35
N SER A 229 -25.58 8.17 -3.67
CA SER A 229 -26.34 7.24 -2.80
C SER A 229 -27.34 6.42 -3.58
N LYS A 230 -27.32 5.10 -3.42
CA LYS A 230 -28.36 4.20 -3.93
C LYS A 230 -29.67 4.27 -3.15
N THR A 231 -29.64 4.80 -1.93
CA THR A 231 -30.81 4.98 -1.08
C THR A 231 -31.15 6.46 -0.97
N ALA A 232 -32.44 6.76 -0.72
CA ALA A 232 -32.81 8.13 -0.39
C ALA A 232 -32.07 8.60 0.86
N LEU A 233 -31.67 9.87 0.87
CA LEU A 233 -31.03 10.45 2.05
C LEU A 233 -32.00 10.37 3.23
N PRO A 234 -31.55 9.94 4.43
CA PRO A 234 -32.35 10.02 5.63
C PRO A 234 -32.74 11.47 5.94
N GLN A 235 -33.95 11.65 6.49
CA GLN A 235 -34.42 12.98 6.89
C GLN A 235 -33.74 13.47 8.17
#